data_207e54b5c1c8c0aa9c8805c242e60774
#
_entry.id   207e54b5c1c8c0aa9c8805c242e60774
#
_cell.length_a   1.000
_cell.length_b   1.000
_cell.length_c   1.000
_cell.angle_alpha   90.00
_cell.angle_beta   90.00
_cell.angle_gamma   90.00
#
_symmetry.space_group_name_H-M   'P 1'
#
loop_
_entity.id
_entity.type
_entity.pdbx_description
1 polymer ?
#
loop_
_entity_poly.entity_id
_entity_poly.type
_entity_poly.pdbx_seq_one_letter_code
_entity_poly.pdbx_strand_id
1 'polypeptide(L)'
;MREPSVKKTLYWCRQCNIPLIGRTCRCGAEGVLIPLQKPYDLRPALSHDMDLLRSLLLERYGIDHLPQIVLFNKIGGVDRTENIIANGVVFGRLAYDPASASYTLDLSQDALRSILPFITKGIVDVTGAAAEQRQENRRIGGKKVTVTTDISNGPVVVRSGDRWGIGILRGGEVRVKQIGKIETEDLPDPSWGEAVRVNVRSLKDLERTSVRFIRQHMNDRPRSNVSFSGGKDSTVVLELARRAGITDAYYVDTGMEFPETVAFVKEAGIKTVLRGGDFWRDINKYGLPRKDDRWCCERLKLQPVKDRLSRQGPCVTVQGNRWYESFMRSTLPPVVENPFNPLQLNLSPIRNWRALEVFLYLWWRKVPYNPLYEMGYERVGCWNCPAMLQSEAARTKEIHPALAAQWEEYLRSWAQKEKLPQRCVDLGLWRWKELPPKMCELAAQEGINLPKTMLKT
;
A
#
# COMPACT_ATOMS: atom_id res chain seq x y z
N MET A 1 7.50 -29.55 -5.92
CA MET A 1 8.26 -28.37 -5.41
C MET A 1 7.61 -27.92 -4.11
N ARG A 2 8.37 -27.71 -3.03
CA ARG A 2 7.81 -27.14 -1.79
C ARG A 2 7.29 -25.75 -2.10
N GLU A 3 6.06 -25.42 -1.70
CA GLU A 3 5.55 -24.05 -1.80
C GLU A 3 6.52 -23.11 -1.08
N PRO A 4 6.93 -21.99 -1.71
CA PRO A 4 7.80 -21.05 -1.04
C PRO A 4 7.09 -20.50 0.18
N SER A 5 7.78 -20.55 1.32
CA SER A 5 7.24 -20.05 2.59
C SER A 5 6.94 -18.55 2.47
N VAL A 6 5.76 -18.15 2.94
CA VAL A 6 5.37 -16.72 3.03
C VAL A 6 6.38 -15.99 3.89
N LYS A 7 6.99 -14.93 3.35
CA LYS A 7 7.95 -14.08 4.05
C LYS A 7 7.22 -13.23 5.09
N LYS A 8 7.21 -13.69 6.34
CA LYS A 8 6.57 -13.00 7.48
C LYS A 8 7.48 -11.97 8.17
N THR A 9 8.74 -11.90 7.73
CA THR A 9 9.78 -11.08 8.34
C THR A 9 10.54 -10.30 7.29
N LEU A 10 11.15 -9.19 7.72
CA LEU A 10 12.15 -8.43 7.00
C LEU A 10 13.48 -8.65 7.71
N TYR A 11 14.57 -8.74 6.96
CA TYR A 11 15.92 -8.64 7.51
C TYR A 11 16.42 -7.19 7.41
N TRP A 12 17.11 -6.71 8.44
CA TRP A 12 17.68 -5.37 8.49
C TRP A 12 19.12 -5.42 8.99
N CYS A 13 20.05 -4.87 8.21
CA CYS A 13 21.43 -4.74 8.64
C CYS A 13 21.56 -3.53 9.57
N ARG A 14 21.86 -3.74 10.84
CA ARG A 14 22.05 -2.63 11.79
C ARG A 14 23.31 -1.82 11.53
N GLN A 15 24.40 -2.45 11.04
CA GLN A 15 25.66 -1.75 10.75
C GLN A 15 25.53 -0.77 9.58
N CYS A 16 24.83 -1.18 8.50
CA CYS A 16 24.62 -0.34 7.33
C CYS A 16 23.30 0.42 7.37
N ASN A 17 22.44 0.13 8.34
CA ASN A 17 21.08 0.65 8.47
C ASN A 17 20.22 0.44 7.20
N ILE A 18 20.28 -0.74 6.60
CA ILE A 18 19.67 -1.06 5.29
C ILE A 18 18.76 -2.30 5.37
N PRO A 19 17.56 -2.28 4.72
CA PRO A 19 16.72 -3.45 4.54
C PRO A 19 17.36 -4.46 3.59
N LEU A 20 17.25 -5.75 3.92
CA LEU A 20 17.84 -6.85 3.18
C LEU A 20 16.75 -7.77 2.59
N ILE A 21 16.91 -8.17 1.32
CA ILE A 21 16.12 -9.24 0.70
C ILE A 21 16.55 -10.61 1.24
N GLY A 22 17.86 -10.80 1.41
CA GLY A 22 18.48 -11.97 2.00
C GLY A 22 18.79 -11.80 3.48
N ARG A 23 19.40 -12.82 4.09
CA ARG A 23 19.73 -12.83 5.52
C ARG A 23 21.02 -12.07 5.83
N THR A 24 22.01 -12.14 4.94
CA THR A 24 23.35 -11.61 5.14
C THR A 24 23.57 -10.34 4.32
N CYS A 25 24.09 -9.32 4.95
CA CYS A 25 24.48 -8.06 4.32
C CYS A 25 25.82 -8.19 3.57
N ARG A 26 26.05 -7.31 2.60
CA ARG A 26 27.35 -7.22 1.91
C ARG A 26 28.52 -6.88 2.84
N CYS A 27 28.28 -6.20 3.96
CA CYS A 27 29.31 -5.93 4.98
C CYS A 27 29.72 -7.17 5.81
N GLY A 28 29.06 -8.32 5.60
CA GLY A 28 29.29 -9.56 6.33
C GLY A 28 28.35 -9.77 7.54
N ALA A 29 27.65 -8.73 8.00
CA ALA A 29 26.75 -8.85 9.13
C ALA A 29 25.47 -9.63 8.79
N GLU A 30 24.97 -10.38 9.75
CA GLU A 30 23.62 -10.96 9.67
C GLU A 30 22.57 -9.90 9.96
N GLY A 31 21.47 -9.91 9.15
CA GLY A 31 20.32 -9.03 9.37
C GLY A 31 19.52 -9.43 10.58
N VAL A 32 19.07 -8.43 11.33
CA VAL A 32 18.11 -8.61 12.42
C VAL A 32 16.71 -8.78 11.82
N LEU A 33 15.92 -9.67 12.41
CA LEU A 33 14.55 -9.95 11.96
C LEU A 33 13.58 -8.86 12.46
N ILE A 34 12.80 -8.31 11.55
CA ILE A 34 11.67 -7.43 11.85
C ILE A 34 10.40 -8.16 11.44
N PRO A 35 9.48 -8.46 12.37
CA PRO A 35 8.23 -9.13 12.05
C PRO A 35 7.31 -8.23 11.23
N LEU A 36 6.69 -8.80 10.19
CA LEU A 36 5.69 -8.13 9.39
C LEU A 36 4.28 -8.59 9.76
N GLN A 37 3.31 -7.72 9.61
CA GLN A 37 1.89 -8.05 9.75
C GLN A 37 1.24 -8.36 8.40
N LYS A 38 0.16 -9.15 8.43
CA LYS A 38 -0.59 -9.51 7.21
C LYS A 38 -1.08 -8.25 6.47
N PRO A 39 -1.02 -8.23 5.13
CA PRO A 39 -0.70 -9.32 4.21
C PRO A 39 0.80 -9.58 3.99
N TYR A 40 1.70 -9.05 4.80
CA TYR A 40 3.17 -9.17 4.74
C TYR A 40 3.78 -8.45 3.53
N ASP A 41 3.02 -7.64 2.80
CA ASP A 41 3.58 -6.78 1.77
C ASP A 41 4.34 -5.62 2.39
N LEU A 42 5.39 -5.24 1.73
CA LEU A 42 6.32 -4.22 2.17
C LEU A 42 6.72 -3.37 0.97
N ARG A 43 6.56 -2.05 1.08
CA ARG A 43 6.94 -1.11 0.03
C ARG A 43 7.82 0.01 0.56
N PRO A 44 8.68 0.62 -0.25
CA PRO A 44 9.35 1.85 0.13
C PRO A 44 8.35 3.00 0.26
N ALA A 45 8.63 3.94 1.14
CA ALA A 45 8.03 5.26 1.12
C ALA A 45 8.63 6.03 -0.07
N LEU A 46 7.75 6.58 -0.92
CA LEU A 46 8.13 7.37 -2.08
C LEU A 46 7.94 8.87 -1.78
N SER A 47 8.18 9.75 -2.76
CA SER A 47 8.26 11.20 -2.53
C SER A 47 7.09 11.75 -1.74
N HIS A 48 5.86 11.53 -2.17
CA HIS A 48 4.68 12.01 -1.45
C HIS A 48 4.53 11.40 -0.04
N ASP A 49 4.91 10.13 0.13
CA ASP A 49 4.87 9.47 1.45
C ASP A 49 5.85 10.12 2.42
N MET A 50 7.06 10.45 1.94
CA MET A 50 8.09 11.11 2.74
C MET A 50 7.66 12.53 3.15
N ASP A 51 7.03 13.27 2.23
CA ASP A 51 6.51 14.61 2.51
C ASP A 51 5.37 14.56 3.52
N LEU A 52 4.45 13.60 3.39
CA LEU A 52 3.37 13.37 4.35
C LEU A 52 3.91 13.05 5.74
N LEU A 53 4.87 12.11 5.84
CA LEU A 53 5.47 11.76 7.13
C LEU A 53 6.22 12.93 7.76
N ARG A 54 6.96 13.70 6.95
CA ARG A 54 7.67 14.90 7.42
C ARG A 54 6.70 15.95 7.95
N SER A 55 5.60 16.23 7.23
CA SER A 55 4.54 17.13 7.68
C SER A 55 3.96 16.70 9.03
N LEU A 56 3.57 15.44 9.18
CA LEU A 56 2.98 14.90 10.40
C LEU A 56 3.95 14.95 11.59
N LEU A 57 5.23 14.63 11.36
CA LEU A 57 6.28 14.69 12.38
C LEU A 57 6.56 16.13 12.81
N LEU A 58 6.65 17.06 11.85
CA LEU A 58 6.91 18.48 12.12
C LEU A 58 5.73 19.11 12.88
N GLU A 59 4.50 18.86 12.43
CA GLU A 59 3.31 19.38 13.07
C GLU A 59 3.16 18.89 14.51
N ARG A 60 3.27 17.56 14.72
CA ARG A 60 2.96 16.95 16.00
C ARG A 60 4.10 16.95 17.00
N TYR A 61 5.33 16.74 16.53
CA TYR A 61 6.50 16.53 17.38
C TYR A 61 7.61 17.57 17.17
N GLY A 62 7.47 18.45 16.19
CA GLY A 62 8.49 19.46 15.83
C GLY A 62 9.74 18.86 15.21
N ILE A 63 9.64 17.65 14.62
CA ILE A 63 10.76 16.93 14.02
C ILE A 63 10.77 17.22 12.52
N ASP A 64 11.88 17.75 12.01
CA ASP A 64 12.13 17.96 10.58
C ASP A 64 13.09 16.91 9.99
N HIS A 65 13.51 15.97 10.81
CA HIS A 65 14.42 14.90 10.41
C HIS A 65 13.68 13.58 10.19
N LEU A 66 13.90 12.95 9.03
CA LEU A 66 13.36 11.66 8.67
C LEU A 66 14.44 10.85 7.94
N PRO A 67 14.69 9.57 8.31
CA PRO A 67 15.64 8.73 7.60
C PRO A 67 15.30 8.59 6.12
N GLN A 68 16.32 8.50 5.23
CA GLN A 68 16.10 8.33 3.80
C GLN A 68 15.42 7.00 3.46
N ILE A 69 15.69 5.94 4.24
CA ILE A 69 15.07 4.63 4.04
C ILE A 69 13.92 4.42 5.01
N VAL A 70 12.72 4.60 4.50
CA VAL A 70 11.46 4.32 5.20
C VAL A 70 10.66 3.30 4.40
N LEU A 71 10.09 2.32 5.08
CA LEU A 71 9.25 1.28 4.52
C LEU A 71 7.86 1.30 5.14
N PHE A 72 6.88 0.92 4.36
CA PHE A 72 5.52 0.69 4.81
C PHE A 72 5.14 -0.79 4.73
N ASN A 73 4.67 -1.34 5.84
CA ASN A 73 4.01 -2.64 5.88
C ASN A 73 2.51 -2.42 6.01
N LYS A 74 1.78 -2.66 4.94
CA LYS A 74 0.31 -2.56 4.93
C LYS A 74 -0.31 -3.48 5.97
N ILE A 75 -1.30 -2.96 6.70
CA ILE A 75 -2.06 -3.72 7.71
C ILE A 75 -3.56 -3.50 7.52
N GLY A 76 -4.39 -4.29 8.20
CA GLY A 76 -5.84 -4.15 8.12
C GLY A 76 -6.35 -2.88 8.81
N GLY A 77 -7.11 -2.07 8.09
CA GLY A 77 -7.75 -0.83 8.56
C GLY A 77 -9.09 -0.58 7.89
N VAL A 78 -9.70 0.54 8.21
CA VAL A 78 -10.91 1.05 7.51
C VAL A 78 -10.49 1.58 6.14
N ASP A 79 -9.37 2.32 6.10
CA ASP A 79 -8.75 2.81 4.87
C ASP A 79 -7.24 2.57 4.95
N ARG A 80 -6.41 3.42 4.35
CA ARG A 80 -4.95 3.28 4.36
C ARG A 80 -4.45 3.18 5.80
N THR A 81 -3.85 2.07 6.13
CA THR A 81 -3.26 1.82 7.44
C THR A 81 -1.98 1.01 7.26
N GLU A 82 -0.87 1.52 7.76
CA GLU A 82 0.46 0.96 7.51
C GLU A 82 1.33 1.07 8.75
N ASN A 83 2.07 0.01 9.08
CA ASN A 83 3.21 0.13 9.97
C ASN A 83 4.37 0.75 9.21
N ILE A 84 5.00 1.73 9.82
CA ILE A 84 6.21 2.37 9.32
C ILE A 84 7.40 1.62 9.88
N ILE A 85 8.35 1.27 9.02
CA ILE A 85 9.61 0.63 9.41
C ILE A 85 10.75 1.54 8.97
N ALA A 86 11.54 1.99 9.92
CA ALA A 86 12.73 2.79 9.69
C ALA A 86 13.79 2.44 10.74
N ASN A 87 15.05 2.63 10.44
CA ASN A 87 16.15 2.37 11.39
C ASN A 87 16.14 0.96 12.00
N GLY A 88 15.63 -0.02 11.26
CA GLY A 88 15.57 -1.40 11.69
C GLY A 88 14.57 -1.70 12.80
N VAL A 89 13.59 -0.85 13.01
CA VAL A 89 12.50 -1.03 13.98
C VAL A 89 11.13 -0.69 13.36
N VAL A 90 10.06 -1.14 14.00
CA VAL A 90 8.73 -0.58 13.71
C VAL A 90 8.70 0.82 14.29
N PHE A 91 8.83 1.81 13.44
CA PHE A 91 8.92 3.22 13.81
C PHE A 91 7.60 3.79 14.32
N GLY A 92 6.52 3.35 13.73
CA GLY A 92 5.19 3.83 14.08
C GLY A 92 4.10 3.25 13.20
N ARG A 93 2.92 3.86 13.28
CA ARG A 93 1.75 3.49 12.49
C ARG A 93 1.13 4.74 11.88
N LEU A 94 0.99 4.72 10.56
CA LEU A 94 0.22 5.70 9.80
C LEU A 94 -1.19 5.16 9.58
N ALA A 95 -2.22 5.99 9.78
CA ALA A 95 -3.59 5.64 9.48
C ALA A 95 -4.34 6.85 8.91
N TYR A 96 -5.14 6.61 7.85
CA TYR A 96 -6.09 7.59 7.31
C TYR A 96 -7.46 7.35 7.92
N ASP A 97 -8.07 8.40 8.43
CA ASP A 97 -9.44 8.40 8.92
C ASP A 97 -10.37 9.04 7.88
N PRO A 98 -11.27 8.25 7.24
CA PRO A 98 -12.21 8.80 6.28
C PRO A 98 -13.22 9.79 6.90
N ALA A 99 -13.47 9.72 8.21
CA ALA A 99 -14.43 10.59 8.89
C ALA A 99 -13.92 12.03 9.01
N SER A 100 -12.65 12.18 9.36
CA SER A 100 -11.97 13.49 9.46
C SER A 100 -11.19 13.87 8.19
N ALA A 101 -11.11 12.95 7.20
CA ALA A 101 -10.30 13.09 5.99
C ALA A 101 -8.83 13.46 6.29
N SER A 102 -8.26 12.88 7.34
CA SER A 102 -6.92 13.22 7.82
C SER A 102 -6.09 12.00 8.16
N TYR A 103 -4.77 12.19 8.20
CA TYR A 103 -3.82 11.17 8.63
C TYR A 103 -3.45 11.35 10.10
N THR A 104 -3.23 10.22 10.78
CA THR A 104 -2.64 10.17 12.11
C THR A 104 -1.36 9.36 12.10
N LEU A 105 -0.36 9.79 12.86
CA LEU A 105 0.92 9.12 13.06
C LEU A 105 1.11 8.79 14.53
N ASP A 106 1.04 7.50 14.84
CA ASP A 106 1.35 6.95 16.17
C ASP A 106 2.80 6.46 16.17
N LEU A 107 3.69 7.08 16.95
CA LEU A 107 5.06 6.60 17.13
C LEU A 107 5.10 5.32 17.99
N SER A 108 6.11 4.49 17.77
CA SER A 108 6.45 3.40 18.68
C SER A 108 7.45 3.85 19.73
N GLN A 109 7.58 3.07 20.81
CA GLN A 109 8.62 3.31 21.82
C GLN A 109 10.02 3.18 21.22
N ASP A 110 10.24 2.23 20.30
CA ASP A 110 11.55 2.01 19.67
C ASP A 110 11.96 3.15 18.73
N ALA A 111 11.00 3.88 18.16
CA ALA A 111 11.29 5.06 17.34
C ALA A 111 12.04 6.14 18.14
N LEU A 112 11.73 6.27 19.43
CA LEU A 112 12.35 7.30 20.28
C LEU A 112 13.88 7.18 20.34
N ARG A 113 14.45 5.99 20.13
CA ARG A 113 15.90 5.80 20.11
C ARG A 113 16.62 6.66 19.08
N SER A 114 15.98 6.88 17.93
CA SER A 114 16.57 7.66 16.82
C SER A 114 16.06 9.10 16.71
N ILE A 115 14.90 9.40 17.32
CA ILE A 115 14.29 10.73 17.12
C ILE A 115 14.20 11.59 18.40
N LEU A 116 14.42 11.02 19.56
CA LEU A 116 14.29 11.73 20.84
C LEU A 116 15.06 13.06 20.90
N PRO A 117 16.31 13.16 20.39
CA PRO A 117 17.06 14.41 20.37
C PRO A 117 16.42 15.53 19.51
N PHE A 118 15.54 15.18 18.60
CA PHE A 118 14.91 16.11 17.64
C PHE A 118 13.50 16.52 18.03
N ILE A 119 12.92 15.92 19.11
CA ILE A 119 11.55 16.22 19.55
C ILE A 119 11.50 17.57 20.26
N THR A 120 10.75 18.51 19.70
CA THR A 120 10.59 19.85 20.28
C THR A 120 9.14 20.18 20.69
N LYS A 121 8.17 19.37 20.29
CA LYS A 121 6.73 19.53 20.58
C LYS A 121 6.09 18.20 21.02
N GLY A 122 4.83 18.27 21.42
CA GLY A 122 4.02 17.07 21.72
C GLY A 122 4.52 16.24 22.90
N ILE A 123 5.28 16.87 23.82
CA ILE A 123 5.81 16.23 25.02
C ILE A 123 4.88 16.56 26.19
N VAL A 124 4.38 15.53 26.87
CA VAL A 124 3.58 15.67 28.10
C VAL A 124 4.37 15.13 29.29
N ASP A 125 4.58 15.97 30.30
CA ASP A 125 5.20 15.55 31.55
C ASP A 125 4.17 14.86 32.45
N VAL A 126 4.48 13.65 32.89
CA VAL A 126 3.64 12.83 33.75
C VAL A 126 4.33 12.54 35.10
N THR A 127 5.32 13.36 35.48
CA THR A 127 6.09 13.23 36.72
C THR A 127 5.17 13.35 37.93
N GLY A 128 5.34 12.49 38.93
CA GLY A 128 4.54 12.48 40.15
C GLY A 128 3.20 11.75 40.07
N ALA A 129 2.74 11.39 38.88
CA ALA A 129 1.57 10.54 38.72
C ALA A 129 2.01 9.09 38.70
N ALA A 130 1.46 8.23 39.52
CA ALA A 130 1.52 6.73 39.59
C ALA A 130 2.45 5.92 38.62
N ALA A 131 3.23 6.59 37.79
CA ALA A 131 4.24 6.01 36.88
C ALA A 131 5.48 5.52 37.66
N GLU A 132 5.75 6.09 38.85
CA GLU A 132 6.93 5.76 39.68
C GLU A 132 6.78 4.47 40.49
N GLN A 133 5.58 3.96 40.65
CA GLN A 133 5.32 2.83 41.57
C GLN A 133 5.44 1.43 40.94
N ARG A 134 5.83 1.27 39.67
CA ARG A 134 6.06 -0.06 39.11
C ARG A 134 7.40 -0.14 38.40
N GLN A 135 8.30 -0.77 39.13
CA GLN A 135 9.62 -1.23 38.72
C GLN A 135 9.63 -2.01 37.42
N GLU A 136 10.73 -1.78 36.68
CA GLU A 136 11.39 -2.68 35.74
C GLU A 136 10.54 -3.60 34.86
N ASN A 137 10.56 -3.33 33.56
CA ASN A 137 10.23 -4.28 32.48
C ASN A 137 8.78 -4.77 32.30
N ARG A 138 7.76 -4.14 32.87
CA ARG A 138 6.36 -4.45 32.51
C ARG A 138 5.71 -3.36 31.69
N ARG A 139 5.09 -3.78 30.54
CA ARG A 139 4.21 -2.94 29.73
C ARG A 139 3.16 -2.28 30.64
N ILE A 140 3.27 -0.97 30.84
CA ILE A 140 2.27 -0.21 31.58
C ILE A 140 1.09 0.04 30.61
N GLY A 141 0.26 -0.96 30.40
CA GLY A 141 -0.96 -0.83 29.61
C GLY A 141 -2.07 -0.20 30.43
N GLY A 142 -2.57 0.97 30.03
CA GLY A 142 -3.90 1.42 30.38
C GLY A 142 -4.07 2.40 31.52
N LYS A 143 -3.02 2.89 32.20
CA LYS A 143 -3.19 3.96 33.18
C LYS A 143 -3.43 5.32 32.50
N LYS A 144 -4.47 6.00 32.95
CA LYS A 144 -4.81 7.37 32.61
C LYS A 144 -4.19 8.32 33.65
N VAL A 145 -3.60 9.39 33.17
CA VAL A 145 -3.00 10.46 33.96
C VAL A 145 -3.64 11.76 33.54
N THR A 146 -4.25 12.47 34.49
CA THR A 146 -4.77 13.83 34.25
C THR A 146 -3.60 14.80 34.13
N VAL A 147 -3.61 15.61 33.08
CA VAL A 147 -2.56 16.59 32.78
C VAL A 147 -3.18 17.92 32.39
N THR A 148 -2.50 19.00 32.76
CA THR A 148 -2.82 20.33 32.25
C THR A 148 -1.86 20.65 31.12
N THR A 149 -2.37 20.78 29.90
CA THR A 149 -1.57 21.03 28.70
C THR A 149 -2.41 21.73 27.62
N ASP A 150 -1.76 22.51 26.79
CA ASP A 150 -2.32 23.13 25.58
C ASP A 150 -2.19 22.25 24.34
N ILE A 151 -1.57 21.07 24.49
CA ILE A 151 -1.40 20.11 23.37
C ILE A 151 -2.76 19.57 22.95
N SER A 152 -3.03 19.57 21.64
CA SER A 152 -4.25 19.00 21.06
C SER A 152 -4.35 17.49 21.31
N ASN A 153 -5.57 16.95 21.33
CA ASN A 153 -5.82 15.51 21.44
C ASN A 153 -5.07 14.71 20.37
N GLY A 154 -4.65 13.50 20.72
CA GLY A 154 -3.95 12.59 19.81
C GLY A 154 -2.69 11.96 20.42
N PRO A 155 -1.83 11.34 19.58
CA PRO A 155 -0.58 10.74 20.03
C PRO A 155 0.37 11.77 20.64
N VAL A 156 1.02 11.42 21.77
CA VAL A 156 2.00 12.26 22.46
C VAL A 156 3.21 11.46 22.90
N VAL A 157 4.34 12.14 23.01
CA VAL A 157 5.50 11.64 23.77
C VAL A 157 5.29 11.99 25.23
N VAL A 158 5.54 11.03 26.11
CA VAL A 158 5.42 11.21 27.56
C VAL A 158 6.78 11.21 28.22
N ARG A 159 6.98 12.08 29.20
CA ARG A 159 8.21 12.15 29.99
C ARG A 159 7.87 12.01 31.50
N SER A 160 8.70 11.26 32.22
CA SER A 160 8.69 11.18 33.67
C SER A 160 10.13 11.07 34.18
N GLY A 161 10.68 12.19 34.64
CA GLY A 161 12.10 12.27 35.00
C GLY A 161 13.00 11.97 33.79
N ASP A 162 13.86 10.94 33.92
CA ASP A 162 14.77 10.44 32.90
C ASP A 162 14.13 9.40 31.95
N ARG A 163 12.85 9.07 32.15
CA ARG A 163 12.12 8.08 31.35
C ARG A 163 11.26 8.75 30.30
N TRP A 164 11.26 8.17 29.11
CA TRP A 164 10.52 8.62 27.96
C TRP A 164 9.60 7.52 27.42
N GLY A 165 8.50 7.92 26.82
CA GLY A 165 7.53 6.97 26.33
C GLY A 165 6.54 7.57 25.36
N ILE A 166 5.51 6.79 25.08
CA ILE A 166 4.43 7.14 24.16
C ILE A 166 3.07 7.01 24.84
N GLY A 167 2.14 7.89 24.47
CA GLY A 167 0.78 7.90 25.00
C GLY A 167 -0.22 8.50 24.02
N ILE A 168 -1.49 8.52 24.46
CA ILE A 168 -2.57 9.21 23.73
C ILE A 168 -3.24 10.18 24.70
N LEU A 169 -3.27 11.43 24.33
CA LEU A 169 -3.98 12.51 25.04
C LEU A 169 -5.42 12.59 24.52
N ARG A 170 -6.38 12.58 25.44
CA ARG A 170 -7.80 12.81 25.16
C ARG A 170 -8.46 13.53 26.34
N GLY A 171 -9.06 14.69 26.07
CA GLY A 171 -9.84 15.43 27.09
C GLY A 171 -9.07 15.74 28.37
N GLY A 172 -7.79 16.13 28.29
CA GLY A 172 -6.95 16.40 29.45
C GLY A 172 -6.42 15.15 30.20
N GLU A 173 -6.65 13.96 29.68
CA GLU A 173 -6.09 12.71 30.18
C GLU A 173 -5.12 12.07 29.21
N VAL A 174 -3.94 11.67 29.65
CA VAL A 174 -2.99 10.88 28.89
C VAL A 174 -3.11 9.41 29.28
N ARG A 175 -3.43 8.59 28.30
CA ARG A 175 -3.27 7.13 28.43
C ARG A 175 -1.87 6.75 28.02
N VAL A 176 -1.01 6.47 28.99
CA VAL A 176 0.37 6.02 28.74
C VAL A 176 0.34 4.61 28.15
N LYS A 177 0.91 4.43 26.96
CA LYS A 177 1.05 3.11 26.29
C LYS A 177 2.29 2.37 26.78
N GLN A 178 3.41 3.09 26.83
CA GLN A 178 4.71 2.56 27.24
C GLN A 178 5.59 3.71 27.72
N ILE A 179 6.46 3.45 28.71
CA ILE A 179 7.47 4.39 29.21
C ILE A 179 8.68 3.63 29.74
N GLY A 180 9.89 4.15 29.56
CA GLY A 180 11.13 3.53 30.02
C GLY A 180 12.34 4.42 29.76
N LYS A 181 13.53 3.98 30.21
CA LYS A 181 14.78 4.62 29.81
C LYS A 181 15.00 4.38 28.32
N ILE A 182 15.40 5.43 27.60
CA ILE A 182 15.70 5.39 26.15
C ILE A 182 17.19 5.71 25.99
N GLU A 183 17.91 4.77 25.40
CA GLU A 183 19.25 5.00 24.92
C GLU A 183 19.16 5.44 23.47
N THR A 184 19.64 6.64 23.17
CA THR A 184 19.66 7.18 21.80
C THR A 184 20.74 6.51 20.98
N GLU A 185 20.42 6.23 19.72
CA GLU A 185 21.32 5.60 18.76
C GLU A 185 21.60 6.60 17.61
N ASP A 186 22.88 6.81 17.33
CA ASP A 186 23.33 7.51 16.11
C ASP A 186 23.56 6.47 15.02
N LEU A 187 22.67 6.44 14.04
CA LEU A 187 22.65 5.43 12.99
C LEU A 187 23.04 6.04 11.63
N PRO A 188 23.73 5.28 10.76
CA PRO A 188 23.95 5.71 9.38
C PRO A 188 22.61 6.03 8.69
N ASP A 189 22.62 7.01 7.79
CA ASP A 189 21.47 7.37 6.97
C ASP A 189 21.71 7.07 5.47
N PRO A 190 21.70 5.79 5.08
CA PRO A 190 22.01 5.36 3.73
C PRO A 190 20.89 5.73 2.75
N SER A 191 21.29 5.93 1.49
CA SER A 191 20.37 6.15 0.38
C SER A 191 19.74 4.84 -0.15
N TRP A 192 18.64 4.95 -0.90
CA TRP A 192 18.07 3.83 -1.66
C TRP A 192 19.05 3.24 -2.69
N GLY A 193 19.95 4.06 -3.24
CA GLY A 193 21.03 3.58 -4.12
C GLY A 193 21.98 2.60 -3.42
N GLU A 194 22.28 2.84 -2.14
CA GLU A 194 23.06 1.91 -1.31
C GLU A 194 22.29 0.64 -0.99
N ALA A 195 21.01 0.77 -0.66
CA ALA A 195 20.13 -0.38 -0.46
C ALA A 195 20.08 -1.29 -1.70
N VAL A 196 19.98 -0.71 -2.90
CA VAL A 196 20.08 -1.45 -4.17
C VAL A 196 21.43 -2.17 -4.28
N ARG A 197 22.56 -1.46 -4.06
CA ARG A 197 23.90 -2.06 -4.18
C ARG A 197 24.11 -3.25 -3.24
N VAL A 198 23.61 -3.14 -2.01
CA VAL A 198 23.70 -4.24 -1.02
C VAL A 198 22.88 -5.46 -1.44
N ASN A 199 21.73 -5.25 -2.07
CA ASN A 199 20.79 -6.32 -2.44
C ASN A 199 21.00 -6.90 -3.86
N VAL A 200 21.99 -6.40 -4.65
CA VAL A 200 22.18 -6.80 -6.08
C VAL A 200 22.26 -8.31 -6.28
N ARG A 201 22.92 -9.05 -5.38
CA ARG A 201 23.02 -10.51 -5.50
C ARG A 201 21.64 -11.17 -5.45
N SER A 202 20.85 -10.80 -4.46
CA SER A 202 19.48 -11.30 -4.29
C SER A 202 18.57 -10.90 -5.47
N LEU A 203 18.73 -9.66 -5.98
CA LEU A 203 17.97 -9.19 -7.16
C LEU A 203 18.34 -9.98 -8.42
N LYS A 204 19.62 -10.32 -8.64
CA LYS A 204 20.06 -11.19 -9.74
C LYS A 204 19.46 -12.60 -9.63
N ASP A 205 19.36 -13.13 -8.43
CA ASP A 205 18.79 -14.45 -8.19
C ASP A 205 17.27 -14.48 -8.45
N LEU A 206 16.57 -13.43 -8.02
CA LEU A 206 15.15 -13.23 -8.31
C LEU A 206 14.90 -13.09 -9.82
N GLU A 207 15.68 -12.29 -10.52
CA GLU A 207 15.58 -12.14 -11.99
C GLU A 207 15.81 -13.47 -12.71
N ARG A 208 16.92 -14.15 -12.40
CA ARG A 208 17.24 -15.46 -13.02
C ARG A 208 16.14 -16.49 -12.81
N THR A 209 15.59 -16.54 -11.60
CA THR A 209 14.50 -17.47 -11.26
C THR A 209 13.24 -17.15 -12.05
N SER A 210 12.86 -15.88 -12.11
CA SER A 210 11.65 -15.44 -12.82
C SER A 210 11.78 -15.62 -14.35
N VAL A 211 12.93 -15.27 -14.93
CA VAL A 211 13.18 -15.46 -16.38
C VAL A 211 13.20 -16.95 -16.74
N ARG A 212 13.84 -17.80 -15.91
CA ARG A 212 13.81 -19.26 -16.10
C ARG A 212 12.39 -19.81 -16.06
N PHE A 213 11.60 -19.36 -15.08
CA PHE A 213 10.21 -19.78 -14.95
C PHE A 213 9.38 -19.39 -16.20
N ILE A 214 9.54 -18.15 -16.72
CA ILE A 214 8.87 -17.74 -17.96
C ILE A 214 9.29 -18.66 -19.12
N ARG A 215 10.60 -18.88 -19.32
CA ARG A 215 11.12 -19.73 -20.41
C ARG A 215 10.63 -21.17 -20.35
N GLN A 216 10.44 -21.72 -19.16
CA GLN A 216 9.93 -23.08 -18.98
C GLN A 216 8.49 -23.24 -19.43
N HIS A 217 7.68 -22.17 -19.36
CA HIS A 217 6.23 -22.22 -19.60
C HIS A 217 5.76 -21.41 -20.81
N MET A 218 6.62 -20.58 -21.42
CA MET A 218 6.18 -19.69 -22.51
C MET A 218 5.70 -20.43 -23.78
N ASN A 219 6.07 -21.69 -23.92
CA ASN A 219 5.70 -22.55 -25.03
C ASN A 219 4.58 -23.55 -24.68
N ASP A 220 3.98 -23.48 -23.49
CA ASP A 220 2.86 -24.36 -23.08
C ASP A 220 1.60 -24.09 -23.91
N ARG A 221 1.59 -23.00 -24.67
CA ARG A 221 0.59 -22.63 -25.68
C ARG A 221 1.30 -22.08 -26.94
N PRO A 222 0.65 -22.06 -28.13
CA PRO A 222 1.27 -21.62 -29.38
C PRO A 222 1.76 -20.16 -29.39
N ARG A 223 1.23 -19.32 -28.50
CA ARG A 223 1.57 -17.90 -28.41
C ARG A 223 1.85 -17.51 -26.98
N SER A 224 2.66 -16.47 -26.80
CA SER A 224 2.93 -15.89 -25.50
C SER A 224 2.87 -14.36 -25.56
N ASN A 225 2.34 -13.73 -24.52
CA ASN A 225 2.25 -12.27 -24.41
C ASN A 225 2.35 -11.81 -22.95
N VAL A 226 2.40 -10.48 -22.78
CA VAL A 226 2.39 -9.82 -21.47
C VAL A 226 1.11 -9.00 -21.32
N SER A 227 0.40 -9.16 -20.22
CA SER A 227 -0.68 -8.25 -19.81
C SER A 227 -0.06 -7.08 -19.06
N PHE A 228 0.06 -5.92 -19.72
CA PHE A 228 0.64 -4.71 -19.17
C PHE A 228 -0.45 -3.77 -18.69
N SER A 229 -0.41 -3.35 -17.42
CA SER A 229 -1.41 -2.46 -16.83
C SER A 229 -0.90 -1.04 -16.55
N GLY A 230 0.36 -0.75 -16.85
CA GLY A 230 1.02 0.50 -16.46
C GLY A 230 1.42 0.57 -14.99
N GLY A 231 1.13 -0.47 -14.19
CA GLY A 231 1.54 -0.54 -12.78
C GLY A 231 2.96 -1.13 -12.61
N LYS A 232 3.62 -0.85 -11.47
CA LYS A 232 4.98 -1.29 -11.14
C LYS A 232 5.22 -2.80 -11.35
N ASP A 233 4.24 -3.61 -10.96
CA ASP A 233 4.35 -5.07 -11.03
C ASP A 233 4.33 -5.57 -12.48
N SER A 234 3.44 -5.01 -13.31
CA SER A 234 3.41 -5.31 -14.75
C SER A 234 4.63 -4.74 -15.50
N THR A 235 5.23 -3.66 -15.00
CA THR A 235 6.46 -3.09 -15.55
C THR A 235 7.65 -4.04 -15.32
N VAL A 236 7.81 -4.58 -14.12
CA VAL A 236 8.81 -5.63 -13.85
C VAL A 236 8.59 -6.85 -14.71
N VAL A 237 7.33 -7.31 -14.83
CA VAL A 237 6.99 -8.49 -15.64
C VAL A 237 7.26 -8.27 -17.11
N LEU A 238 7.00 -7.08 -17.65
CA LEU A 238 7.32 -6.73 -19.04
C LEU A 238 8.84 -6.83 -19.29
N GLU A 239 9.67 -6.31 -18.38
CA GLU A 239 11.11 -6.38 -18.46
C GLU A 239 11.63 -7.83 -18.39
N LEU A 240 11.10 -8.63 -17.45
CA LEU A 240 11.46 -10.04 -17.31
C LEU A 240 11.03 -10.89 -18.53
N ALA A 241 9.86 -10.60 -19.07
CA ALA A 241 9.34 -11.30 -20.26
C ALA A 241 10.16 -10.96 -21.51
N ARG A 242 10.56 -9.72 -21.71
CA ARG A 242 11.49 -9.29 -22.79
C ARG A 242 12.82 -10.04 -22.69
N ARG A 243 13.37 -10.20 -21.47
CA ARG A 243 14.58 -11.01 -21.22
C ARG A 243 14.38 -12.50 -21.48
N ALA A 244 13.16 -13.00 -21.36
CA ALA A 244 12.82 -14.37 -21.69
C ALA A 244 12.61 -14.59 -23.20
N GLY A 245 12.43 -13.52 -23.99
CA GLY A 245 12.19 -13.55 -25.43
C GLY A 245 10.74 -13.25 -25.86
N ILE A 246 9.86 -12.85 -24.92
CA ILE A 246 8.49 -12.44 -25.22
C ILE A 246 8.46 -10.94 -25.53
N THR A 247 8.03 -10.58 -26.75
CA THR A 247 7.95 -9.19 -27.22
C THR A 247 6.52 -8.69 -27.38
N ASP A 248 5.53 -9.60 -27.50
CA ASP A 248 4.12 -9.21 -27.58
C ASP A 248 3.61 -8.80 -26.19
N ALA A 249 3.04 -7.60 -26.12
CA ALA A 249 2.41 -7.08 -24.92
C ALA A 249 1.16 -6.30 -25.30
N TYR A 250 0.15 -6.34 -24.44
CA TYR A 250 -1.06 -5.57 -24.63
C TYR A 250 -1.45 -4.80 -23.37
N TYR A 251 -2.09 -3.68 -23.58
CA TYR A 251 -2.72 -2.86 -22.58
C TYR A 251 -4.23 -2.83 -22.79
N VAL A 252 -5.00 -2.80 -21.71
CA VAL A 252 -6.47 -2.63 -21.78
C VAL A 252 -6.82 -1.23 -21.32
N ASP A 253 -7.30 -0.42 -22.26
CA ASP A 253 -7.78 0.93 -22.02
C ASP A 253 -9.29 0.89 -21.72
N THR A 254 -9.68 1.26 -20.51
CA THR A 254 -11.08 1.33 -20.10
C THR A 254 -11.71 2.71 -20.32
N GLY A 255 -10.90 3.70 -20.73
CA GLY A 255 -11.27 5.11 -20.82
C GLY A 255 -11.32 5.83 -19.46
N MET A 256 -10.97 5.13 -18.36
CA MET A 256 -11.01 5.66 -16.99
C MET A 256 -9.63 5.65 -16.33
N GLU A 257 -8.57 5.54 -17.09
CA GLU A 257 -7.20 5.59 -16.59
C GLU A 257 -6.75 7.04 -16.34
N PHE A 258 -5.85 7.23 -15.39
CA PHE A 258 -5.18 8.52 -15.19
C PHE A 258 -4.36 8.92 -16.44
N PRO A 259 -4.28 10.21 -16.77
CA PRO A 259 -3.46 10.70 -17.89
C PRO A 259 -2.00 10.22 -17.82
N GLU A 260 -1.41 10.16 -16.64
CA GLU A 260 -0.05 9.68 -16.39
C GLU A 260 0.10 8.20 -16.76
N THR A 261 -0.91 7.39 -16.49
CA THR A 261 -0.90 5.98 -16.88
C THR A 261 -0.94 5.84 -18.40
N VAL A 262 -1.79 6.61 -19.06
CA VAL A 262 -1.89 6.58 -20.53
C VAL A 262 -0.57 7.01 -21.18
N ALA A 263 0.05 8.08 -20.67
CA ALA A 263 1.36 8.55 -21.13
C ALA A 263 2.44 7.48 -20.90
N PHE A 264 2.51 6.92 -19.70
CA PHE A 264 3.49 5.89 -19.35
C PHE A 264 3.35 4.61 -20.21
N VAL A 265 2.14 4.17 -20.52
CA VAL A 265 1.88 3.02 -21.41
C VAL A 265 2.43 3.28 -22.80
N LYS A 266 2.28 4.51 -23.30
CA LYS A 266 2.81 4.93 -24.61
C LYS A 266 4.35 4.95 -24.59
N GLU A 267 4.95 5.49 -23.55
CA GLU A 267 6.41 5.53 -23.35
C GLU A 267 7.01 4.12 -23.22
N ALA A 268 6.29 3.18 -22.57
CA ALA A 268 6.70 1.78 -22.48
C ALA A 268 6.70 1.04 -23.83
N GLY A 269 6.24 1.68 -24.90
CA GLY A 269 6.22 1.15 -26.26
C GLY A 269 5.18 0.06 -26.49
N ILE A 270 4.05 0.07 -25.73
CA ILE A 270 2.97 -0.90 -25.91
C ILE A 270 2.12 -0.50 -27.09
N LYS A 271 2.23 -1.28 -28.18
CA LYS A 271 1.53 -1.01 -29.45
C LYS A 271 0.09 -1.54 -29.47
N THR A 272 -0.17 -2.64 -28.78
CA THR A 272 -1.50 -3.27 -28.74
C THR A 272 -2.34 -2.70 -27.62
N VAL A 273 -3.33 -1.89 -27.94
CA VAL A 273 -4.31 -1.33 -27.01
C VAL A 273 -5.66 -1.98 -27.28
N LEU A 274 -6.21 -2.62 -26.25
CA LEU A 274 -7.54 -3.23 -26.31
C LEU A 274 -8.54 -2.30 -25.64
N ARG A 275 -9.70 -2.12 -26.25
CA ARG A 275 -10.80 -1.32 -25.72
C ARG A 275 -12.07 -2.13 -25.66
N GLY A 276 -12.79 -2.01 -24.54
CA GLY A 276 -14.11 -2.60 -24.32
C GLY A 276 -15.24 -1.62 -24.66
N GLY A 277 -16.25 -1.60 -23.81
CA GLY A 277 -17.38 -0.68 -23.91
C GLY A 277 -17.02 0.77 -23.57
N ASP A 278 -18.05 1.56 -23.34
CA ASP A 278 -17.94 2.92 -22.83
C ASP A 278 -18.45 2.97 -21.39
N PHE A 279 -17.61 3.45 -20.46
CA PHE A 279 -17.95 3.46 -19.02
C PHE A 279 -19.20 4.29 -18.71
N TRP A 280 -19.28 5.51 -19.27
CA TRP A 280 -20.38 6.43 -18.98
C TRP A 280 -21.70 6.01 -19.59
N ARG A 281 -21.68 5.34 -20.72
CA ARG A 281 -22.86 4.68 -21.30
C ARG A 281 -23.29 3.47 -20.49
N ASP A 282 -22.31 2.64 -20.13
CA ASP A 282 -22.57 1.35 -19.46
C ASP A 282 -22.99 1.55 -17.99
N ILE A 283 -22.55 2.61 -17.29
CA ILE A 283 -22.99 2.93 -15.92
C ILE A 283 -24.49 3.26 -15.85
N ASN A 284 -25.04 3.86 -16.91
CA ASN A 284 -26.49 4.13 -16.98
C ASN A 284 -27.31 2.83 -17.11
N LYS A 285 -26.72 1.78 -17.67
CA LYS A 285 -27.36 0.47 -17.84
C LYS A 285 -27.18 -0.44 -16.64
N TYR A 286 -25.99 -0.51 -16.07
CA TYR A 286 -25.61 -1.47 -15.03
C TYR A 286 -25.55 -0.85 -13.64
N GLY A 287 -25.73 0.47 -13.53
CA GLY A 287 -25.63 1.20 -12.27
C GLY A 287 -24.21 1.39 -11.78
N LEU A 288 -24.08 1.87 -10.55
CA LEU A 288 -22.80 2.19 -9.93
C LEU A 288 -21.93 0.94 -9.71
N PRO A 289 -20.70 0.89 -10.21
CA PRO A 289 -19.82 -0.25 -9.96
C PRO A 289 -19.38 -0.29 -8.49
N ARG A 290 -19.27 -1.51 -7.92
CA ARG A 290 -18.97 -1.74 -6.51
C ARG A 290 -17.76 -2.66 -6.34
N LYS A 291 -17.18 -2.75 -5.15
CA LYS A 291 -16.09 -3.71 -4.84
C LYS A 291 -16.53 -5.15 -5.00
N ASP A 292 -17.77 -5.43 -4.67
CA ASP A 292 -18.45 -6.72 -4.71
C ASP A 292 -19.33 -6.92 -5.96
N ASP A 293 -19.42 -5.91 -6.82
CA ASP A 293 -20.12 -5.97 -8.11
C ASP A 293 -19.32 -5.20 -9.18
N ARG A 294 -18.36 -5.88 -9.81
CA ARG A 294 -17.38 -5.29 -10.72
C ARG A 294 -17.71 -5.48 -12.19
N TRP A 295 -18.94 -5.21 -12.60
CA TRP A 295 -19.33 -5.28 -14.01
C TRP A 295 -18.37 -4.49 -14.91
N CYS A 296 -17.84 -3.36 -14.42
CA CYS A 296 -16.88 -2.55 -15.17
C CYS A 296 -15.60 -3.30 -15.52
N CYS A 297 -15.05 -4.12 -14.59
CA CYS A 297 -13.89 -4.95 -14.88
C CYS A 297 -14.21 -6.04 -15.90
N GLU A 298 -15.37 -6.68 -15.79
CA GLU A 298 -15.78 -7.73 -16.71
C GLU A 298 -15.90 -7.19 -18.15
N ARG A 299 -16.65 -6.12 -18.33
CA ARG A 299 -16.94 -5.56 -19.65
C ARG A 299 -15.77 -4.78 -20.26
N LEU A 300 -15.10 -3.96 -19.45
CA LEU A 300 -14.10 -3.03 -19.98
C LEU A 300 -12.68 -3.62 -19.96
N LYS A 301 -12.42 -4.66 -19.15
CA LYS A 301 -11.09 -5.30 -19.07
C LYS A 301 -11.08 -6.74 -19.56
N LEU A 302 -11.98 -7.59 -19.08
CA LEU A 302 -11.94 -9.02 -19.42
C LEU A 302 -12.51 -9.32 -20.80
N GLN A 303 -13.60 -8.68 -21.19
CA GLN A 303 -14.22 -8.91 -22.49
C GLN A 303 -13.29 -8.57 -23.67
N PRO A 304 -12.57 -7.42 -23.74
CA PRO A 304 -11.62 -7.15 -24.83
C PRO A 304 -10.52 -8.20 -24.94
N VAL A 305 -10.04 -8.73 -23.82
CA VAL A 305 -9.05 -9.82 -23.81
C VAL A 305 -9.66 -11.10 -24.35
N LYS A 306 -10.88 -11.43 -23.96
CA LYS A 306 -11.62 -12.62 -24.47
C LYS A 306 -11.81 -12.52 -25.96
N ASP A 307 -12.24 -11.37 -26.49
CA ASP A 307 -12.44 -11.14 -27.93
C ASP A 307 -11.14 -11.24 -28.73
N ARG A 308 -10.02 -10.73 -28.17
CA ARG A 308 -8.69 -10.93 -28.78
C ARG A 308 -8.34 -12.40 -28.88
N LEU A 309 -8.47 -13.16 -27.79
CA LEU A 309 -8.09 -14.57 -27.73
C LEU A 309 -9.00 -15.46 -28.58
N SER A 310 -10.28 -15.14 -28.71
CA SER A 310 -11.20 -15.86 -29.60
C SER A 310 -10.75 -15.77 -31.06
N ARG A 311 -10.13 -14.65 -31.44
CA ARG A 311 -9.58 -14.44 -32.81
C ARG A 311 -8.18 -15.02 -32.99
N GLN A 312 -7.34 -14.98 -31.94
CA GLN A 312 -5.93 -15.33 -32.04
C GLN A 312 -5.61 -16.75 -31.57
N GLY A 313 -6.53 -17.41 -30.84
CA GLY A 313 -6.36 -18.73 -30.27
C GLY A 313 -5.61 -18.74 -28.92
N PRO A 314 -5.28 -19.95 -28.43
CA PRO A 314 -4.68 -20.13 -27.11
C PRO A 314 -3.34 -19.39 -26.94
N CYS A 315 -3.13 -18.82 -25.75
CA CYS A 315 -1.88 -18.17 -25.42
C CYS A 315 -1.47 -18.32 -23.93
N VAL A 316 -0.17 -18.20 -23.69
CA VAL A 316 0.42 -17.94 -22.38
C VAL A 316 0.42 -16.43 -22.15
N THR A 317 -0.09 -15.98 -21.01
CA THR A 317 -0.06 -14.56 -20.61
C THR A 317 0.75 -14.39 -19.33
N VAL A 318 1.83 -13.63 -19.42
CA VAL A 318 2.64 -13.28 -18.25
C VAL A 318 2.03 -12.08 -17.54
N GLN A 319 1.78 -12.22 -16.23
CA GLN A 319 1.05 -11.23 -15.41
C GLN A 319 1.83 -10.87 -14.14
N GLY A 320 1.65 -9.62 -13.69
CA GLY A 320 2.26 -9.07 -12.49
C GLY A 320 1.54 -9.42 -11.18
N ASN A 321 0.93 -10.58 -11.07
CA ASN A 321 0.26 -11.00 -9.84
C ASN A 321 1.28 -11.35 -8.75
N ARG A 322 1.08 -10.79 -7.55
CA ARG A 322 1.92 -11.06 -6.38
C ARG A 322 1.08 -11.60 -5.23
N TRP A 323 1.65 -12.54 -4.48
CA TRP A 323 1.00 -13.20 -3.35
C TRP A 323 0.54 -12.20 -2.28
N TYR A 324 1.38 -11.19 -2.01
CA TYR A 324 1.20 -10.25 -0.91
C TYR A 324 0.16 -9.14 -1.16
N GLU A 325 -0.36 -9.01 -2.39
CA GLU A 325 -1.30 -7.92 -2.72
C GLU A 325 -2.69 -8.10 -2.10
N SER A 326 -3.17 -9.34 -2.00
CA SER A 326 -4.47 -9.65 -1.42
C SER A 326 -4.61 -11.13 -1.07
N PHE A 327 -5.57 -11.45 -0.18
CA PHE A 327 -5.89 -12.83 0.17
C PHE A 327 -6.25 -13.66 -1.06
N MET A 328 -7.08 -13.14 -1.98
CA MET A 328 -7.46 -13.87 -3.20
C MET A 328 -6.26 -14.19 -4.09
N ARG A 329 -5.29 -13.27 -4.21
CA ARG A 329 -4.08 -13.54 -5.01
C ARG A 329 -3.14 -14.52 -4.32
N SER A 330 -3.15 -14.60 -3.01
CA SER A 330 -2.32 -15.55 -2.27
C SER A 330 -2.72 -17.01 -2.48
N THR A 331 -3.97 -17.27 -2.90
CA THR A 331 -4.45 -18.63 -3.19
C THR A 331 -4.16 -19.08 -4.61
N LEU A 332 -3.83 -18.17 -5.53
CA LEU A 332 -3.59 -18.52 -6.94
C LEU A 332 -2.25 -19.25 -7.11
N PRO A 333 -2.19 -20.35 -7.86
CA PRO A 333 -0.93 -20.99 -8.23
C PRO A 333 -0.13 -20.12 -9.21
N PRO A 334 1.19 -20.34 -9.37
CA PRO A 334 2.03 -19.55 -10.26
C PRO A 334 1.69 -19.75 -11.75
N VAL A 335 1.10 -20.90 -12.09
CA VAL A 335 0.57 -21.23 -13.42
C VAL A 335 -0.88 -21.60 -13.23
N VAL A 336 -1.79 -20.92 -13.91
CA VAL A 336 -3.23 -21.15 -13.77
C VAL A 336 -3.98 -20.81 -15.05
N GLU A 337 -4.90 -21.66 -15.47
CA GLU A 337 -5.85 -21.30 -16.52
C GLU A 337 -6.77 -20.18 -16.06
N ASN A 338 -7.04 -19.23 -16.93
CA ASN A 338 -7.96 -18.16 -16.61
C ASN A 338 -9.39 -18.71 -16.54
N PRO A 339 -10.06 -18.66 -15.37
CA PRO A 339 -11.41 -19.22 -15.23
C PRO A 339 -12.45 -18.52 -16.12
N PHE A 340 -12.20 -17.27 -16.53
CA PHE A 340 -13.08 -16.52 -17.44
C PHE A 340 -12.77 -16.79 -18.92
N ASN A 341 -11.60 -17.34 -19.23
CA ASN A 341 -11.20 -17.64 -20.59
C ASN A 341 -10.16 -18.76 -20.64
N PRO A 342 -10.56 -20.04 -20.86
CA PRO A 342 -9.65 -21.19 -20.89
C PRO A 342 -8.57 -21.14 -21.97
N LEU A 343 -8.73 -20.28 -22.99
CA LEU A 343 -7.68 -20.04 -23.98
C LEU A 343 -6.44 -19.35 -23.40
N GLN A 344 -6.54 -18.80 -22.18
CA GLN A 344 -5.46 -18.07 -21.53
C GLN A 344 -4.86 -18.85 -20.37
N LEU A 345 -3.58 -19.19 -20.49
CA LEU A 345 -2.76 -19.73 -19.40
C LEU A 345 -1.96 -18.59 -18.76
N ASN A 346 -2.24 -18.28 -17.51
CA ASN A 346 -1.62 -17.17 -16.80
C ASN A 346 -0.36 -17.63 -16.06
N LEU A 347 0.74 -16.88 -16.25
CA LEU A 347 2.00 -17.05 -15.51
C LEU A 347 2.23 -15.88 -14.56
N SER A 348 2.60 -16.15 -13.31
CA SER A 348 2.90 -15.16 -12.28
C SER A 348 4.36 -15.27 -11.82
N PRO A 349 5.36 -14.79 -12.60
CA PRO A 349 6.78 -15.01 -12.33
C PRO A 349 7.31 -14.28 -11.11
N ILE A 350 6.61 -13.22 -10.67
CA ILE A 350 6.96 -12.42 -9.48
C ILE A 350 6.02 -12.68 -8.29
N ARG A 351 5.32 -13.83 -8.32
CA ARG A 351 4.32 -14.18 -7.29
C ARG A 351 4.84 -14.02 -5.86
N ASN A 352 6.10 -14.35 -5.64
CA ASN A 352 6.75 -14.35 -4.32
C ASN A 352 7.53 -13.06 -4.01
N TRP A 353 7.40 -12.02 -4.84
CA TRP A 353 8.04 -10.73 -4.60
C TRP A 353 7.11 -9.83 -3.79
N ARG A 354 7.67 -9.13 -2.80
CA ARG A 354 7.00 -8.01 -2.15
C ARG A 354 7.17 -6.75 -2.99
N ALA A 355 6.44 -5.71 -2.71
CA ALA A 355 6.62 -4.44 -3.40
C ALA A 355 8.04 -3.87 -3.20
N LEU A 356 8.72 -4.19 -2.10
CA LEU A 356 10.13 -3.83 -1.88
C LEU A 356 11.04 -4.42 -2.97
N GLU A 357 10.94 -5.73 -3.24
CA GLU A 357 11.74 -6.39 -4.29
C GLU A 357 11.42 -5.82 -5.67
N VAL A 358 10.15 -5.47 -5.92
CA VAL A 358 9.71 -4.84 -7.18
C VAL A 358 10.40 -3.48 -7.37
N PHE A 359 10.36 -2.58 -6.38
CA PHE A 359 10.99 -1.26 -6.49
C PHE A 359 12.52 -1.34 -6.55
N LEU A 360 13.14 -2.18 -5.71
CA LEU A 360 14.59 -2.39 -5.76
C LEU A 360 15.05 -2.92 -7.12
N TYR A 361 14.26 -3.78 -7.76
CA TYR A 361 14.54 -4.29 -9.10
C TYR A 361 14.43 -3.19 -10.16
N LEU A 362 13.36 -2.37 -10.13
CA LEU A 362 13.18 -1.25 -11.06
C LEU A 362 14.33 -0.25 -10.94
N TRP A 363 14.72 0.11 -9.73
CA TRP A 363 15.85 1.02 -9.49
C TRP A 363 17.18 0.41 -9.91
N TRP A 364 17.42 -0.89 -9.63
CA TRP A 364 18.64 -1.58 -10.06
C TRP A 364 18.77 -1.62 -11.58
N ARG A 365 17.67 -1.91 -12.27
CA ARG A 365 17.65 -1.99 -13.74
C ARG A 365 17.43 -0.64 -14.42
N LYS A 366 17.23 0.43 -13.66
CA LYS A 366 16.91 1.78 -14.15
C LYS A 366 15.69 1.77 -15.08
N VAL A 367 14.71 0.93 -14.77
CA VAL A 367 13.46 0.84 -15.51
C VAL A 367 12.51 1.90 -14.97
N PRO A 368 12.01 2.80 -15.81
CA PRO A 368 11.02 3.80 -15.38
C PRO A 368 9.73 3.11 -14.93
N TYR A 369 9.03 3.73 -14.00
CA TYR A 369 7.72 3.28 -13.52
C TYR A 369 6.74 4.45 -13.48
N ASN A 370 5.45 4.10 -13.37
CA ASN A 370 4.37 5.08 -13.42
C ASN A 370 4.54 6.16 -12.34
N PRO A 371 4.53 7.46 -12.70
CA PRO A 371 4.77 8.56 -11.75
C PRO A 371 3.70 8.69 -10.66
N LEU A 372 2.52 8.10 -10.84
CA LEU A 372 1.47 8.10 -9.81
C LEU A 372 1.95 7.51 -8.47
N TYR A 373 2.92 6.61 -8.48
CA TYR A 373 3.49 6.08 -7.23
C TYR A 373 4.20 7.17 -6.42
N GLU A 374 4.96 8.05 -7.09
CA GLU A 374 5.60 9.21 -6.44
C GLU A 374 4.58 10.26 -6.00
N MET A 375 3.41 10.27 -6.63
CA MET A 375 2.30 11.18 -6.32
C MET A 375 1.38 10.67 -5.20
N GLY A 376 1.70 9.53 -4.56
CA GLY A 376 1.01 9.03 -3.36
C GLY A 376 0.01 7.91 -3.58
N TYR A 377 -0.04 7.32 -4.77
CA TYR A 377 -0.89 6.16 -5.03
C TYR A 377 -0.16 4.85 -4.71
N GLU A 378 -0.80 3.97 -3.95
CA GLU A 378 -0.29 2.61 -3.72
C GLU A 378 -0.54 1.70 -4.94
N ARG A 379 -1.60 1.97 -5.67
CA ARG A 379 -2.06 1.17 -6.81
C ARG A 379 -2.43 2.05 -7.99
N VAL A 380 -1.96 1.66 -9.15
CA VAL A 380 -2.36 2.26 -10.42
C VAL A 380 -3.57 1.50 -10.98
N GLY A 381 -4.62 2.24 -11.34
CA GLY A 381 -5.88 1.70 -11.88
C GLY A 381 -6.76 2.82 -12.42
N CYS A 382 -8.07 2.54 -12.58
CA CYS A 382 -9.04 3.57 -12.98
C CYS A 382 -9.17 4.62 -11.86
N TRP A 383 -9.23 5.90 -12.22
CA TRP A 383 -9.31 7.02 -11.26
C TRP A 383 -10.64 7.07 -10.46
N ASN A 384 -11.68 6.41 -10.94
CA ASN A 384 -12.99 6.27 -10.26
C ASN A 384 -13.23 4.86 -9.69
N CYS A 385 -12.18 4.06 -9.51
CA CYS A 385 -12.31 2.66 -9.13
C CYS A 385 -12.94 2.49 -7.72
N PRO A 386 -14.00 1.68 -7.56
CA PRO A 386 -14.55 1.41 -6.23
C PRO A 386 -13.55 0.72 -5.28
N ALA A 387 -12.50 0.09 -5.83
CA ALA A 387 -11.44 -0.52 -5.04
C ALA A 387 -10.35 0.47 -4.59
N MET A 388 -10.38 1.72 -5.06
CA MET A 388 -9.51 2.80 -4.59
C MET A 388 -9.75 3.07 -3.10
N LEU A 389 -8.72 3.47 -2.36
CA LEU A 389 -8.86 3.94 -0.98
C LEU A 389 -9.47 5.35 -0.95
N GLN A 390 -10.11 5.73 0.16
CA GLN A 390 -10.61 7.12 0.32
C GLN A 390 -9.45 8.11 0.40
N SER A 391 -8.35 7.72 1.01
CA SER A 391 -7.10 8.50 0.99
C SER A 391 -6.58 8.75 -0.43
N GLU A 392 -6.66 7.76 -1.33
CA GLU A 392 -6.30 7.94 -2.75
C GLU A 392 -7.34 8.76 -3.52
N ALA A 393 -8.64 8.65 -3.17
CA ALA A 393 -9.68 9.49 -3.74
C ALA A 393 -9.51 10.97 -3.34
N ALA A 394 -9.19 11.22 -2.07
CA ALA A 394 -8.82 12.57 -1.60
C ALA A 394 -7.61 13.11 -2.38
N ARG A 395 -6.58 12.29 -2.57
CA ARG A 395 -5.42 12.65 -3.38
C ARG A 395 -5.77 12.94 -4.84
N THR A 396 -6.69 12.15 -5.43
CA THR A 396 -7.20 12.41 -6.79
C THR A 396 -7.87 13.78 -6.89
N LYS A 397 -8.60 14.18 -5.87
CA LYS A 397 -9.23 15.51 -5.82
C LYS A 397 -8.21 16.66 -5.81
N GLU A 398 -7.07 16.46 -5.14
CA GLU A 398 -5.99 17.44 -5.10
C GLU A 398 -5.26 17.55 -6.44
N ILE A 399 -4.94 16.43 -7.08
CA ILE A 399 -4.09 16.40 -8.28
C ILE A 399 -4.90 16.54 -9.57
N HIS A 400 -6.08 15.94 -9.61
CA HIS A 400 -6.98 15.91 -10.77
C HIS A 400 -8.39 16.41 -10.40
N PRO A 401 -8.55 17.69 -10.00
CA PRO A 401 -9.82 18.20 -9.51
C PRO A 401 -10.96 18.08 -10.53
N ALA A 402 -10.68 18.19 -11.83
CA ALA A 402 -11.71 18.05 -12.86
C ALA A 402 -12.25 16.62 -12.96
N LEU A 403 -11.38 15.59 -12.88
CA LEU A 403 -11.80 14.18 -12.88
C LEU A 403 -12.59 13.86 -11.60
N ALA A 404 -12.11 14.34 -10.46
CA ALA A 404 -12.77 14.15 -9.17
C ALA A 404 -14.16 14.81 -9.15
N ALA A 405 -14.29 16.05 -9.64
CA ALA A 405 -15.55 16.79 -9.68
C ALA A 405 -16.61 16.06 -10.52
N GLN A 406 -16.25 15.54 -11.70
CA GLN A 406 -17.15 14.76 -12.56
C GLN A 406 -17.70 13.52 -11.82
N TRP A 407 -16.82 12.81 -11.09
CA TRP A 407 -17.22 11.62 -10.35
C TRP A 407 -18.06 11.96 -9.11
N GLU A 408 -17.67 12.99 -8.35
CA GLU A 408 -18.42 13.47 -7.19
C GLU A 408 -19.83 13.92 -7.56
N GLU A 409 -20.00 14.60 -8.68
CA GLU A 409 -21.32 15.01 -9.19
C GLU A 409 -22.19 13.80 -9.50
N TYR A 410 -21.63 12.79 -10.17
CA TYR A 410 -22.34 11.54 -10.42
C TYR A 410 -22.75 10.86 -9.10
N LEU A 411 -21.82 10.73 -8.14
CA LEU A 411 -22.10 10.09 -6.85
C LEU A 411 -23.13 10.86 -6.03
N ARG A 412 -23.11 12.20 -6.07
CA ARG A 412 -24.11 13.05 -5.40
C ARG A 412 -25.50 12.82 -6.00
N SER A 413 -25.61 12.83 -7.32
CA SER A 413 -26.86 12.56 -8.02
C SER A 413 -27.39 11.15 -7.71
N TRP A 414 -26.51 10.16 -7.66
CA TRP A 414 -26.84 8.80 -7.26
C TRP A 414 -27.35 8.75 -5.81
N ALA A 415 -26.65 9.37 -4.85
CA ALA A 415 -27.05 9.39 -3.44
C ALA A 415 -28.44 10.03 -3.24
N GLN A 416 -28.72 11.13 -3.95
CA GLN A 416 -30.05 11.76 -3.93
C GLN A 416 -31.15 10.84 -4.45
N LYS A 417 -30.90 10.14 -5.56
CA LYS A 417 -31.84 9.16 -6.13
C LYS A 417 -32.12 8.00 -5.17
N GLU A 418 -31.08 7.52 -4.50
CA GLU A 418 -31.18 6.42 -3.51
C GLU A 418 -31.65 6.91 -2.11
N LYS A 419 -31.93 8.20 -1.94
CA LYS A 419 -32.30 8.83 -0.66
C LYS A 419 -31.29 8.61 0.45
N LEU A 420 -30.00 8.59 0.10
CA LEU A 420 -28.89 8.44 1.03
C LEU A 420 -28.31 9.83 1.39
N PRO A 421 -27.85 10.04 2.64
CA PRO A 421 -27.19 11.26 3.00
C PRO A 421 -25.85 11.40 2.25
N GLN A 422 -25.44 12.65 1.94
CA GLN A 422 -24.16 12.94 1.27
C GLN A 422 -22.98 12.30 2.00
N ARG A 423 -23.04 12.20 3.33
CA ARG A 423 -22.03 11.57 4.17
C ARG A 423 -21.72 10.12 3.76
N CYS A 424 -22.66 9.39 3.16
CA CYS A 424 -22.42 8.07 2.58
C CYS A 424 -21.40 8.11 1.43
N VAL A 425 -21.42 9.17 0.64
CA VAL A 425 -20.46 9.39 -0.44
C VAL A 425 -19.11 9.78 0.16
N ASP A 426 -19.08 10.71 1.10
CA ASP A 426 -17.86 11.23 1.72
C ASP A 426 -17.05 10.13 2.43
N LEU A 427 -17.75 9.21 3.10
CA LEU A 427 -17.15 8.04 3.77
C LEU A 427 -16.85 6.88 2.80
N GLY A 428 -17.21 7.01 1.53
CA GLY A 428 -17.01 5.97 0.52
C GLY A 428 -17.84 4.71 0.74
N LEU A 429 -18.99 4.79 1.42
CA LEU A 429 -19.89 3.65 1.65
C LEU A 429 -20.51 3.14 0.33
N TRP A 430 -20.62 3.99 -0.66
CA TRP A 430 -21.07 3.66 -2.02
C TRP A 430 -20.26 2.55 -2.69
N ARG A 431 -19.03 2.31 -2.23
CA ARG A 431 -18.10 1.35 -2.83
C ARG A 431 -18.49 -0.11 -2.67
N TRP A 432 -19.49 -0.42 -1.88
CA TRP A 432 -20.01 -1.78 -1.68
C TRP A 432 -21.50 -1.86 -1.92
N LYS A 433 -21.93 -3.00 -2.41
CA LYS A 433 -23.34 -3.38 -2.45
C LYS A 433 -23.76 -3.86 -1.06
N GLU A 434 -22.92 -4.71 -0.44
CA GLU A 434 -23.05 -5.14 0.95
C GLU A 434 -21.84 -4.66 1.76
N LEU A 435 -22.10 -3.82 2.78
CA LEU A 435 -21.02 -3.23 3.58
C LEU A 435 -20.31 -4.28 4.43
N PRO A 436 -18.98 -4.31 4.44
CA PRO A 436 -18.23 -5.13 5.37
C PRO A 436 -18.37 -4.59 6.82
N PRO A 437 -18.17 -5.44 7.87
CA PRO A 437 -18.41 -5.07 9.27
C PRO A 437 -17.78 -3.74 9.70
N LYS A 438 -16.53 -3.50 9.34
CA LYS A 438 -15.84 -2.23 9.68
C LYS A 438 -16.50 -0.98 9.08
N MET A 439 -17.10 -1.12 7.91
CA MET A 439 -17.81 0.00 7.27
C MET A 439 -19.20 0.20 7.88
N CYS A 440 -19.83 -0.87 8.37
CA CYS A 440 -21.05 -0.78 9.17
C CYS A 440 -20.78 -0.07 10.51
N GLU A 441 -19.68 -0.41 11.18
CA GLU A 441 -19.22 0.27 12.41
C GLU A 441 -18.96 1.76 12.17
N LEU A 442 -18.27 2.10 11.08
CA LEU A 442 -18.01 3.50 10.70
C LEU A 442 -19.34 4.25 10.44
N ALA A 443 -20.26 3.66 9.70
CA ALA A 443 -21.57 4.27 9.43
C ALA A 443 -22.36 4.51 10.72
N ALA A 444 -22.34 3.54 11.65
CA ALA A 444 -23.01 3.67 12.96
C ALA A 444 -22.38 4.77 13.82
N GLN A 445 -21.05 4.88 13.85
CA GLN A 445 -20.34 5.95 14.57
C GLN A 445 -20.68 7.35 14.04
N GLU A 446 -20.93 7.45 12.73
CA GLU A 446 -21.33 8.70 12.05
C GLU A 446 -22.86 8.92 12.05
N GLY A 447 -23.63 8.09 12.75
CA GLY A 447 -25.08 8.22 12.86
C GLY A 447 -25.85 8.00 11.56
N ILE A 448 -25.27 7.24 10.61
CA ILE A 448 -25.87 7.01 9.30
C ILE A 448 -26.79 5.78 9.36
N ASN A 449 -28.09 6.00 9.11
CA ASN A 449 -29.06 4.93 8.92
C ASN A 449 -28.91 4.35 7.50
N LEU A 450 -28.46 3.12 7.41
CA LEU A 450 -28.26 2.42 6.15
C LEU A 450 -29.51 1.61 5.78
N PRO A 451 -29.88 1.57 4.48
CA PRO A 451 -30.94 0.68 4.03
C PRO A 451 -30.54 -0.79 4.22
N LYS A 452 -31.53 -1.66 4.50
CA LYS A 452 -31.32 -3.11 4.71
C LYS A 452 -30.55 -3.77 3.55
N THR A 453 -30.72 -3.26 2.33
CA THR A 453 -30.04 -3.74 1.12
C THR A 453 -28.53 -3.54 1.12
N MET A 454 -28.01 -2.62 1.96
CA MET A 454 -26.56 -2.41 2.15
C MET A 454 -26.00 -3.15 3.38
N LEU A 455 -26.87 -3.75 4.17
CA LEU A 455 -26.46 -4.56 5.33
C LEU A 455 -26.40 -6.04 4.90
N LYS A 456 -25.32 -6.70 5.25
CA LYS A 456 -25.20 -8.14 5.04
C LYS A 456 -26.25 -8.85 5.90
N THR A 457 -27.15 -9.59 5.26
CA THR A 457 -28.10 -10.50 5.94
C THR A 457 -27.37 -11.71 6.50
#